data_9aef418cdcc17fbc364e552bfe6d6e2e
#
_entry.id   9aef418cdcc17fbc364e552bfe6d6e2e
#
_cell.length_a   1.000
_cell.length_b   1.000
_cell.length_c   1.000
_cell.angle_alpha   90.00
_cell.angle_beta   90.00
_cell.angle_gamma   90.00
#
_symmetry.space_group_name_H-M   'P 1'
#
loop_
_entity.id
_entity.type
_entity.pdbx_description
1 polymer ?
#
loop_
_entity_poly.entity_id
_entity_poly.type
_entity_poly.pdbx_seq_one_letter_code
_entity_poly.pdbx_strand_id
1 'polypeptide(L)'
;MRAALKWLGRHGLRVVAVVVFALLALGLVPECCRPGSVVLPRLSPILSLLGALGARQWAGWAVLLGVPLLVLSFFRGRVFCWRFCPMGFLAELASKLNPWGRGAVQRVPALNKALALVIAVTAACGYPLLIWLDPLCIFNGFFAAWREPLAWASATTGTGFVAILLLSVAVPNVWCHRLCPLGGLQQAAQDLAQRLRKRKAAASPADMSAAKVARRTVLAAVPAVVAGLTAKKGLGPNGAKAVRPPTADPARINALCARCGNCMKACPYGLIHPDLGTTGIDGLLTPVIRLRSQDPDQEQFCSQSCSACTQVCPTGALRPLAAQLKEQGRFAPIGVAVVRKDLCVAWAENKDCATCDEYCPYQAVKLEKHGDVNCPVVDPDKCRGCGACESNCPAEPIAITVKPLPRR
;
A
#
# COMPACT_ATOMS: atom_id res chain seq x y z
N MET A 1 9.81 -37.60 -18.36
CA MET A 1 9.04 -37.93 -17.14
C MET A 1 9.91 -37.97 -15.88
N ARG A 2 10.98 -38.78 -15.78
CA ARG A 2 11.86 -38.86 -14.58
C ARG A 2 12.55 -37.53 -14.18
N ALA A 3 12.94 -36.69 -15.14
CA ALA A 3 13.54 -35.36 -14.85
C ALA A 3 12.52 -34.38 -14.28
N ALA A 4 11.28 -34.37 -14.78
CA ALA A 4 10.19 -33.57 -14.27
C ALA A 4 9.79 -33.96 -12.83
N LEU A 5 9.74 -35.25 -12.53
CA LEU A 5 9.50 -35.77 -11.18
C LEU A 5 10.59 -35.40 -10.18
N LYS A 6 11.87 -35.46 -10.58
CA LYS A 6 12.99 -35.00 -9.74
C LYS A 6 12.98 -33.49 -9.51
N TRP A 7 12.59 -32.71 -10.52
CA TRP A 7 12.43 -31.27 -10.39
C TRP A 7 11.26 -30.92 -9.46
N LEU A 8 10.11 -31.58 -9.61
CA LEU A 8 8.93 -31.40 -8.77
C LEU A 8 9.22 -31.79 -7.31
N GLY A 9 9.98 -32.86 -7.06
CA GLY A 9 10.41 -33.23 -5.71
C GLY A 9 11.28 -32.19 -5.03
N ARG A 10 12.09 -31.43 -5.80
CA ARG A 10 12.94 -30.33 -5.27
C ARG A 10 12.18 -29.01 -5.10
N HIS A 11 11.23 -28.72 -5.98
CA HIS A 11 10.55 -27.41 -6.07
C HIS A 11 9.06 -27.47 -5.77
N GLY A 12 8.47 -28.63 -5.56
CA GLY A 12 7.02 -28.82 -5.39
C GLY A 12 6.42 -27.92 -4.32
N LEU A 13 7.06 -27.85 -3.14
CA LEU A 13 6.61 -26.98 -2.05
C LEU A 13 6.61 -25.49 -2.47
N ARG A 14 7.60 -25.06 -3.25
CA ARG A 14 7.72 -23.67 -3.74
C ARG A 14 6.66 -23.36 -4.79
N VAL A 15 6.38 -24.29 -5.68
CA VAL A 15 5.32 -24.17 -6.68
C VAL A 15 3.96 -24.09 -5.99
N VAL A 16 3.70 -24.98 -5.04
CA VAL A 16 2.47 -24.93 -4.24
C VAL A 16 2.34 -23.58 -3.50
N ALA A 17 3.42 -23.09 -2.90
CA ALA A 17 3.41 -21.79 -2.22
C ALA A 17 3.07 -20.64 -3.20
N VAL A 18 3.66 -20.63 -4.41
CA VAL A 18 3.36 -19.62 -5.44
C VAL A 18 1.89 -19.70 -5.85
N VAL A 19 1.36 -20.90 -6.10
CA VAL A 19 -0.04 -21.08 -6.49
C VAL A 19 -0.97 -20.63 -5.37
N VAL A 20 -0.74 -21.04 -4.13
CA VAL A 20 -1.55 -20.63 -2.98
C VAL A 20 -1.52 -19.11 -2.81
N PHE A 21 -0.34 -18.50 -2.89
CA PHE A 21 -0.21 -17.05 -2.76
C PHE A 21 -0.84 -16.29 -3.92
N ALA A 22 -0.79 -16.82 -5.13
CA ALA A 22 -1.49 -16.26 -6.29
C ALA A 22 -3.02 -16.33 -6.13
N LEU A 23 -3.54 -17.48 -5.69
CA LEU A 23 -4.97 -17.66 -5.43
C LEU A 23 -5.46 -16.72 -4.32
N LEU A 24 -4.69 -16.57 -3.23
CA LEU A 24 -4.99 -15.60 -2.17
C LEU A 24 -4.94 -14.16 -2.70
N ALA A 25 -3.95 -13.83 -3.52
CA ALA A 25 -3.80 -12.50 -4.09
C ALA A 25 -4.89 -12.17 -5.12
N LEU A 26 -5.37 -13.13 -5.88
CA LEU A 26 -6.50 -12.98 -6.81
C LEU A 26 -7.85 -12.87 -6.08
N GLY A 27 -7.93 -13.27 -4.81
CA GLY A 27 -9.18 -13.28 -4.06
C GLY A 27 -10.15 -14.39 -4.49
N LEU A 28 -9.64 -15.44 -5.15
CA LEU A 28 -10.43 -16.62 -5.59
C LEU A 28 -10.80 -17.56 -4.45
N VAL A 29 -10.48 -17.19 -3.22
CA VAL A 29 -10.87 -17.94 -2.02
C VAL A 29 -12.31 -17.58 -1.65
N PRO A 30 -13.16 -18.55 -1.26
CA PRO A 30 -14.57 -18.33 -0.94
C PRO A 30 -14.82 -17.16 0.02
N GLU A 31 -16.01 -16.58 -0.03
CA GLU A 31 -16.38 -15.33 0.69
C GLU A 31 -16.13 -15.34 2.20
N CYS A 32 -16.14 -16.53 2.85
CA CYS A 32 -15.75 -16.69 4.24
C CYS A 32 -14.29 -16.24 4.53
N CYS A 33 -13.45 -16.16 3.49
CA CYS A 33 -12.03 -15.83 3.58
C CYS A 33 -11.66 -14.56 2.80
N ARG A 34 -12.59 -13.61 2.59
CA ARG A 34 -12.29 -12.28 2.02
C ARG A 34 -11.03 -11.61 2.61
N PRO A 35 -10.58 -11.93 3.85
CA PRO A 35 -9.29 -11.48 4.34
C PRO A 35 -8.07 -12.16 3.70
N GLY A 36 -8.21 -13.14 2.78
CA GLY A 36 -7.06 -13.87 2.20
C GLY A 36 -6.02 -12.95 1.53
N SER A 37 -6.45 -11.97 0.73
CA SER A 37 -5.55 -10.97 0.12
C SER A 37 -4.88 -10.06 1.16
N VAL A 38 -5.42 -9.96 2.36
CA VAL A 38 -4.87 -9.18 3.47
C VAL A 38 -3.80 -9.97 4.23
N VAL A 39 -3.96 -11.29 4.32
CA VAL A 39 -3.05 -12.18 5.05
C VAL A 39 -1.65 -12.17 4.42
N LEU A 40 -1.57 -12.25 3.09
CA LEU A 40 -0.29 -12.33 2.39
C LEU A 40 0.67 -11.17 2.71
N PRO A 41 0.28 -9.89 2.58
CA PRO A 41 1.13 -8.78 3.00
C PRO A 41 1.43 -8.79 4.51
N ARG A 42 0.49 -9.20 5.35
CA ARG A 42 0.67 -9.23 6.82
C ARG A 42 1.60 -10.34 7.31
N LEU A 43 1.90 -11.34 6.50
CA LEU A 43 2.96 -12.32 6.79
C LEU A 43 4.35 -11.67 6.80
N SER A 44 4.54 -10.53 6.11
CA SER A 44 5.80 -9.81 6.17
C SER A 44 5.96 -9.06 7.51
N PRO A 45 7.03 -9.32 8.28
CA PRO A 45 7.32 -8.56 9.49
C PRO A 45 7.62 -7.08 9.22
N ILE A 46 8.04 -6.71 8.01
CA ILE A 46 8.21 -5.32 7.60
C ILE A 46 6.86 -4.60 7.60
N LEU A 47 5.85 -5.21 7.01
CA LEU A 47 4.54 -4.58 6.88
C LEU A 47 3.74 -4.64 8.17
N SER A 48 3.72 -5.79 8.84
CA SER A 48 2.96 -5.99 10.05
C SER A 48 3.57 -5.23 11.24
N LEU A 49 4.84 -5.46 11.55
CA LEU A 49 5.49 -4.88 12.73
C LEU A 49 5.98 -3.45 12.48
N LEU A 50 6.75 -3.22 11.42
CA LEU A 50 7.28 -1.88 11.14
C LEU A 50 6.19 -0.95 10.60
N GLY A 51 5.19 -1.47 9.90
CA GLY A 51 4.00 -0.70 9.50
C GLY A 51 3.22 -0.21 10.72
N ALA A 52 2.91 -1.10 11.69
CA ALA A 52 2.23 -0.74 12.94
C ALA A 52 3.04 0.26 13.78
N LEU A 53 4.35 0.07 13.88
CA LEU A 53 5.26 1.00 14.55
C LEU A 53 5.22 2.38 13.88
N GLY A 54 5.30 2.44 12.55
CA GLY A 54 5.22 3.67 11.79
C GLY A 54 3.85 4.35 11.90
N ALA A 55 2.77 3.57 11.88
CA ALA A 55 1.42 4.08 12.07
C ALA A 55 1.16 4.56 13.52
N ARG A 56 1.98 4.14 14.47
CA ARG A 56 1.78 4.36 15.91
C ARG A 56 0.40 3.86 16.38
N GLN A 57 -0.05 2.74 15.80
CA GLN A 57 -1.33 2.14 16.10
C GLN A 57 -1.23 0.63 16.09
N TRP A 58 -1.93 0.01 17.04
CA TRP A 58 -2.11 -1.42 17.06
C TRP A 58 -3.19 -1.79 16.03
N ALA A 59 -2.77 -2.38 14.90
CA ALA A 59 -3.68 -2.81 13.83
C ALA A 59 -4.32 -4.19 14.12
N GLY A 60 -4.56 -4.50 15.39
CA GLY A 60 -5.15 -5.76 15.84
C GLY A 60 -4.20 -6.96 15.79
N TRP A 61 -4.73 -8.15 16.09
CA TRP A 61 -3.96 -9.42 16.17
C TRP A 61 -3.23 -9.79 14.88
N ALA A 62 -3.70 -9.28 13.75
CA ALA A 62 -3.07 -9.52 12.45
C ALA A 62 -1.64 -8.96 12.33
N VAL A 63 -1.23 -8.02 13.19
CA VAL A 63 0.16 -7.55 13.29
C VAL A 63 1.09 -8.68 13.72
N LEU A 64 0.58 -9.61 14.55
CA LEU A 64 1.37 -10.74 15.04
C LEU A 64 1.69 -11.80 13.97
N LEU A 65 1.03 -11.76 12.80
CA LEU A 65 1.31 -12.71 11.70
C LEU A 65 2.76 -12.64 11.19
N GLY A 66 3.43 -11.50 11.33
CA GLY A 66 4.84 -11.36 10.98
C GLY A 66 5.82 -11.96 12.01
N VAL A 67 5.37 -12.17 13.26
CA VAL A 67 6.23 -12.65 14.35
C VAL A 67 6.77 -14.07 14.10
N PRO A 68 5.95 -15.07 13.71
CA PRO A 68 6.44 -16.41 13.44
C PRO A 68 7.55 -16.44 12.39
N LEU A 69 7.44 -15.61 11.35
CA LEU A 69 8.44 -15.49 10.31
C LEU A 69 9.74 -14.91 10.85
N LEU A 70 9.67 -13.90 11.71
CA LEU A 70 10.84 -13.32 12.34
C LEU A 70 11.53 -14.30 13.31
N VAL A 71 10.74 -15.02 14.12
CA VAL A 71 11.23 -16.07 15.01
C VAL A 71 11.87 -17.20 14.24
N LEU A 72 11.25 -17.68 13.16
CA LEU A 72 11.83 -18.70 12.29
C LEU A 72 13.16 -18.23 11.70
N SER A 73 13.24 -16.96 11.32
CA SER A 73 14.46 -16.36 10.75
C SER A 73 15.57 -16.25 11.79
N PHE A 74 15.25 -16.04 13.06
CA PHE A 74 16.22 -16.03 14.17
C PHE A 74 16.90 -17.38 14.35
N PHE A 75 16.17 -18.50 14.18
CA PHE A 75 16.74 -19.83 14.34
C PHE A 75 17.37 -20.38 13.06
N ARG A 76 16.75 -20.19 11.91
CA ARG A 76 17.11 -20.83 10.64
C ARG A 76 17.46 -19.86 9.50
N GLY A 77 17.50 -18.57 9.77
CA GLY A 77 17.84 -17.55 8.77
C GLY A 77 16.78 -17.37 7.68
N ARG A 78 17.21 -17.33 6.44
CA ARG A 78 16.36 -16.97 5.28
C ARG A 78 15.47 -18.10 4.76
N VAL A 79 14.96 -18.97 5.65
CA VAL A 79 14.16 -20.14 5.26
C VAL A 79 12.89 -19.76 4.53
N PHE A 80 12.22 -18.69 4.94
CA PHE A 80 11.03 -18.22 4.25
C PHE A 80 11.31 -17.83 2.80
N CYS A 81 12.37 -17.02 2.57
CA CYS A 81 12.76 -16.60 1.23
C CYS A 81 13.09 -17.80 0.32
N TRP A 82 13.64 -18.85 0.91
CA TRP A 82 14.13 -20.03 0.18
C TRP A 82 13.03 -21.04 -0.13
N ARG A 83 12.02 -21.18 0.75
CA ARG A 83 11.00 -22.24 0.64
C ARG A 83 9.60 -21.73 0.31
N PHE A 84 9.24 -20.52 0.73
CA PHE A 84 7.86 -20.06 0.69
C PHE A 84 7.66 -18.76 -0.09
N CYS A 85 8.70 -17.93 -0.25
CA CYS A 85 8.55 -16.64 -0.90
C CYS A 85 8.26 -16.79 -2.41
N PRO A 86 7.07 -16.36 -2.90
CA PRO A 86 6.73 -16.49 -4.31
C PRO A 86 7.65 -15.65 -5.20
N MET A 87 7.97 -14.43 -4.77
CA MET A 87 8.89 -13.55 -5.50
C MET A 87 10.29 -14.16 -5.59
N GLY A 88 10.77 -14.82 -4.51
CA GLY A 88 12.08 -15.47 -4.52
C GLY A 88 12.17 -16.61 -5.52
N PHE A 89 11.11 -17.40 -5.64
CA PHE A 89 11.06 -18.51 -6.61
C PHE A 89 11.00 -18.01 -8.05
N LEU A 90 10.14 -17.03 -8.33
CA LEU A 90 9.98 -16.47 -9.68
C LEU A 90 11.24 -15.71 -10.14
N ALA A 91 11.87 -14.96 -9.25
CA ALA A 91 13.14 -14.30 -9.54
C ALA A 91 14.28 -15.30 -9.82
N GLU A 92 14.31 -16.45 -9.10
CA GLU A 92 15.26 -17.54 -9.39
C GLU A 92 14.98 -18.18 -10.76
N LEU A 93 13.72 -18.40 -11.09
CA LEU A 93 13.31 -18.94 -12.39
C LEU A 93 13.68 -17.98 -13.52
N ALA A 94 13.39 -16.68 -13.37
CA ALA A 94 13.79 -15.65 -14.32
C ALA A 94 15.31 -15.58 -14.50
N SER A 95 16.07 -15.76 -13.42
CA SER A 95 17.54 -15.79 -13.45
C SER A 95 18.13 -16.93 -14.29
N LYS A 96 17.37 -18.01 -14.53
CA LYS A 96 17.80 -19.10 -15.41
C LYS A 96 17.77 -18.72 -16.89
N LEU A 97 17.01 -17.68 -17.23
CA LEU A 97 16.93 -17.13 -18.59
C LEU A 97 18.08 -16.17 -18.91
N ASN A 98 18.97 -15.92 -17.95
CA ASN A 98 20.10 -14.99 -18.13
C ASN A 98 21.11 -15.52 -19.18
N PRO A 99 21.40 -14.76 -20.27
CA PRO A 99 22.34 -15.15 -21.28
C PRO A 99 23.80 -14.76 -20.96
N TRP A 100 24.04 -13.85 -19.99
CA TRP A 100 25.35 -13.25 -19.72
C TRP A 100 26.13 -13.88 -18.56
N GLY A 101 25.61 -14.90 -17.90
CA GLY A 101 26.29 -15.59 -16.81
C GLY A 101 26.18 -14.92 -15.43
N ARG A 102 26.70 -15.58 -14.39
CA ARG A 102 26.44 -15.26 -12.98
C ARG A 102 27.36 -14.21 -12.35
N GLY A 103 28.38 -13.72 -13.04
CA GLY A 103 29.41 -12.81 -12.47
C GLY A 103 28.93 -11.40 -12.12
N ALA A 104 27.83 -10.94 -12.71
CA ALA A 104 27.35 -9.57 -12.55
C ALA A 104 26.83 -9.23 -11.13
N VAL A 105 26.36 -10.23 -10.36
CA VAL A 105 25.82 -10.04 -9.00
C VAL A 105 26.88 -9.50 -8.03
N GLN A 106 28.13 -9.88 -8.20
CA GLN A 106 29.22 -9.47 -7.28
C GLN A 106 29.52 -7.96 -7.37
N ARG A 107 29.22 -7.34 -8.50
CA ARG A 107 29.42 -5.90 -8.74
C ARG A 107 28.39 -5.03 -8.02
N VAL A 108 27.23 -5.56 -7.68
CA VAL A 108 26.18 -4.82 -6.98
C VAL A 108 26.44 -4.86 -5.47
N PRO A 109 26.47 -3.71 -4.76
CA PRO A 109 26.65 -3.69 -3.31
C PRO A 109 25.47 -4.38 -2.60
N ALA A 110 25.75 -5.04 -1.47
CA ALA A 110 24.73 -5.70 -0.65
C ALA A 110 24.00 -4.65 0.20
N LEU A 111 22.91 -4.08 -0.31
CA LEU A 111 22.12 -3.04 0.33
C LEU A 111 20.95 -3.58 1.17
N ASN A 112 20.65 -4.88 1.10
CA ASN A 112 19.48 -5.49 1.73
C ASN A 112 19.35 -5.21 3.24
N LYS A 113 20.47 -5.33 4.00
CA LYS A 113 20.49 -5.03 5.44
C LYS A 113 20.36 -3.53 5.71
N ALA A 114 20.98 -2.69 4.88
CA ALA A 114 20.88 -1.24 4.98
C ALA A 114 19.45 -0.78 4.71
N LEU A 115 18.80 -1.31 3.67
CA LEU A 115 17.39 -1.02 3.37
C LEU A 115 16.47 -1.46 4.52
N ALA A 116 16.66 -2.65 5.07
CA ALA A 116 15.88 -3.10 6.23
C ALA A 116 16.07 -2.18 7.44
N LEU A 117 17.30 -1.72 7.69
CA LEU A 117 17.61 -0.78 8.76
C LEU A 117 16.95 0.59 8.51
N VAL A 118 17.04 1.12 7.29
CA VAL A 118 16.39 2.39 6.91
C VAL A 118 14.90 2.31 7.18
N ILE A 119 14.22 1.24 6.74
CA ILE A 119 12.79 1.06 6.98
C ILE A 119 12.49 1.00 8.49
N ALA A 120 13.29 0.25 9.26
CA ALA A 120 13.07 0.11 10.70
C ALA A 120 13.26 1.44 11.45
N VAL A 121 14.32 2.17 11.15
CA VAL A 121 14.63 3.47 11.79
C VAL A 121 13.59 4.52 11.41
N THR A 122 13.23 4.62 10.14
CA THR A 122 12.22 5.58 9.67
C THR A 122 10.82 5.23 10.17
N ALA A 123 10.50 3.94 10.35
CA ALA A 123 9.29 3.50 11.02
C ALA A 123 9.25 3.94 12.49
N ALA A 124 10.36 3.81 13.23
CA ALA A 124 10.46 4.32 14.61
C ALA A 124 10.24 5.84 14.67
N CYS A 125 10.69 6.60 13.67
CA CYS A 125 10.41 8.03 13.52
C CYS A 125 8.94 8.33 13.16
N GLY A 126 8.13 7.30 12.87
CA GLY A 126 6.72 7.44 12.48
C GLY A 126 6.47 7.75 11.00
N TYR A 127 7.50 7.62 10.16
CA TYR A 127 7.43 7.86 8.71
C TYR A 127 8.21 6.77 7.94
N PRO A 128 7.71 5.53 7.83
CA PRO A 128 8.44 4.40 7.24
C PRO A 128 8.70 4.63 5.76
N LEU A 129 9.90 5.03 5.42
CA LEU A 129 10.34 5.15 4.03
C LEU A 129 10.57 3.77 3.44
N LEU A 130 10.31 3.61 2.14
CA LEU A 130 10.59 2.40 1.36
C LEU A 130 9.87 1.12 1.83
N ILE A 131 8.83 1.23 2.67
CA ILE A 131 8.03 0.08 3.12
C ILE A 131 7.39 -0.68 1.94
N TRP A 132 7.17 0.01 0.84
CA TRP A 132 6.61 -0.51 -0.40
C TRP A 132 7.58 -1.42 -1.20
N LEU A 133 8.88 -1.44 -0.85
CA LEU A 133 9.85 -2.39 -1.43
C LEU A 133 9.68 -3.83 -0.89
N ASP A 134 8.70 -4.07 -0.04
CA ASP A 134 8.42 -5.42 0.46
C ASP A 134 8.00 -6.35 -0.68
N PRO A 135 8.65 -7.53 -0.84
CA PRO A 135 8.41 -8.42 -1.96
C PRO A 135 6.99 -9.01 -1.98
N LEU A 136 6.35 -9.19 -0.81
CA LEU A 136 4.98 -9.71 -0.74
C LEU A 136 3.97 -8.65 -1.17
N CYS A 137 4.25 -7.36 -0.90
CA CYS A 137 3.43 -6.27 -1.42
C CYS A 137 3.53 -6.12 -2.92
N ILE A 138 4.74 -6.18 -3.45
CA ILE A 138 4.98 -6.08 -4.89
C ILE A 138 4.30 -7.24 -5.63
N PHE A 139 4.40 -8.46 -5.09
CA PHE A 139 3.70 -9.63 -5.62
C PHE A 139 2.17 -9.43 -5.57
N ASN A 140 1.64 -9.01 -4.43
CA ASN A 140 0.19 -8.80 -4.28
C ASN A 140 -0.32 -7.65 -5.18
N GLY A 141 0.47 -6.59 -5.35
CA GLY A 141 0.17 -5.45 -6.21
C GLY A 141 0.03 -5.84 -7.70
N PHE A 142 0.84 -6.80 -8.16
CA PHE A 142 0.71 -7.35 -9.51
C PHE A 142 -0.68 -7.93 -9.74
N PHE A 143 -1.19 -8.72 -8.81
CA PHE A 143 -2.54 -9.30 -8.94
C PHE A 143 -3.66 -8.27 -8.71
N ALA A 144 -3.37 -7.11 -8.11
CA ALA A 144 -4.33 -6.02 -8.04
C ALA A 144 -4.62 -5.38 -9.40
N ALA A 145 -3.68 -5.52 -10.36
CA ALA A 145 -3.87 -5.05 -11.73
C ALA A 145 -4.91 -5.84 -12.52
N TRP A 146 -5.20 -7.08 -12.12
CA TRP A 146 -6.09 -8.01 -12.84
C TRP A 146 -7.56 -7.87 -12.43
N ARG A 147 -7.94 -6.76 -11.81
CA ARG A 147 -9.34 -6.49 -11.50
C ARG A 147 -10.09 -6.02 -12.75
N GLU A 148 -11.29 -6.49 -12.93
CA GLU A 148 -12.19 -6.00 -13.97
C GLU A 148 -12.90 -4.67 -13.55
N PRO A 149 -13.08 -3.75 -14.49
CA PRO A 149 -12.41 -3.68 -15.80
C PRO A 149 -10.93 -3.38 -15.65
N LEU A 150 -10.09 -3.99 -16.50
CA LEU A 150 -8.64 -3.79 -16.51
C LEU A 150 -8.32 -2.35 -16.93
N ALA A 151 -8.32 -1.44 -15.99
CA ALA A 151 -7.94 -0.06 -16.24
C ALA A 151 -6.41 0.05 -16.35
N TRP A 152 -5.90 0.80 -17.32
CA TRP A 152 -4.47 1.08 -17.48
C TRP A 152 -3.80 1.60 -16.20
N ALA A 153 -4.55 2.40 -15.42
CA ALA A 153 -4.09 2.87 -14.12
C ALA A 153 -3.83 1.71 -13.13
N SER A 154 -4.65 0.66 -13.14
CA SER A 154 -4.45 -0.52 -12.29
C SER A 154 -3.25 -1.36 -12.76
N ALA A 155 -2.98 -1.43 -14.06
CA ALA A 155 -1.83 -2.14 -14.61
C ALA A 155 -0.50 -1.61 -14.09
N THR A 156 -0.42 -0.31 -13.76
CA THR A 156 0.81 0.31 -13.21
C THR A 156 1.21 -0.25 -11.85
N THR A 157 0.27 -0.80 -11.06
CA THR A 157 0.61 -1.43 -9.77
C THR A 157 1.44 -2.71 -9.94
N GLY A 158 1.36 -3.35 -11.11
CA GLY A 158 2.12 -4.54 -11.46
C GLY A 158 3.54 -4.28 -11.95
N THR A 159 3.88 -3.04 -12.31
CA THR A 159 5.17 -2.70 -12.94
C THR A 159 6.37 -3.07 -12.08
N GLY A 160 6.27 -2.91 -10.75
CA GLY A 160 7.34 -3.28 -9.82
C GLY A 160 7.68 -4.77 -9.85
N PHE A 161 6.68 -5.63 -10.01
CA PHE A 161 6.87 -7.08 -10.14
C PHE A 161 7.62 -7.42 -11.44
N VAL A 162 7.15 -6.88 -12.56
CA VAL A 162 7.77 -7.07 -13.87
C VAL A 162 9.20 -6.56 -13.88
N ALA A 163 9.44 -5.36 -13.32
CA ALA A 163 10.78 -4.77 -13.22
C ALA A 163 11.75 -5.67 -12.44
N ILE A 164 11.32 -6.29 -11.34
CA ILE A 164 12.16 -7.23 -10.58
C ILE A 164 12.46 -8.49 -11.38
N LEU A 165 11.51 -9.03 -12.13
CA LEU A 165 11.75 -10.19 -12.98
C LEU A 165 12.75 -9.86 -14.09
N LEU A 166 12.57 -8.74 -14.79
CA LEU A 166 13.51 -8.27 -15.82
C LEU A 166 14.91 -8.02 -15.24
N LEU A 167 14.97 -7.37 -14.08
CA LEU A 167 16.24 -7.18 -13.35
C LEU A 167 16.88 -8.53 -12.98
N SER A 168 16.09 -9.54 -12.63
CA SER A 168 16.58 -10.87 -12.28
C SER A 168 17.05 -11.65 -13.51
N VAL A 169 16.52 -11.36 -14.70
CA VAL A 169 17.08 -11.86 -15.97
C VAL A 169 18.40 -11.18 -16.28
N ALA A 170 18.48 -9.85 -16.16
CA ALA A 170 19.71 -9.10 -16.46
C ALA A 170 20.85 -9.43 -15.46
N VAL A 171 20.56 -9.45 -14.16
CA VAL A 171 21.51 -9.73 -13.09
C VAL A 171 20.93 -10.81 -12.17
N PRO A 172 21.36 -12.08 -12.31
CA PRO A 172 20.77 -13.20 -11.62
C PRO A 172 20.69 -13.02 -10.11
N ASN A 173 19.50 -13.24 -9.54
CA ASN A 173 19.24 -13.19 -8.09
C ASN A 173 19.62 -11.87 -7.36
N VAL A 174 19.87 -10.79 -8.07
CA VAL A 174 20.29 -9.51 -7.47
C VAL A 174 19.25 -9.00 -6.48
N TRP A 175 17.97 -9.07 -6.82
CA TRP A 175 16.90 -8.64 -5.92
C TRP A 175 16.97 -9.37 -4.58
N CYS A 176 16.87 -10.69 -4.58
CA CYS A 176 16.79 -11.48 -3.36
C CYS A 176 18.06 -11.41 -2.50
N HIS A 177 19.25 -11.31 -3.14
CA HIS A 177 20.51 -11.35 -2.42
C HIS A 177 21.06 -9.98 -2.03
N ARG A 178 20.74 -8.93 -2.79
CA ARG A 178 21.38 -7.62 -2.65
C ARG A 178 20.43 -6.48 -2.28
N LEU A 179 19.16 -6.54 -2.73
CA LEU A 179 18.23 -5.42 -2.63
C LEU A 179 17.03 -5.68 -1.71
N CYS A 180 16.54 -6.92 -1.59
CA CYS A 180 15.33 -7.23 -0.87
C CYS A 180 15.41 -6.91 0.64
N PRO A 181 14.61 -5.96 1.17
CA PRO A 181 14.68 -5.59 2.58
C PRO A 181 14.19 -6.71 3.51
N LEU A 182 13.20 -7.52 3.08
CA LEU A 182 12.73 -8.67 3.85
C LEU A 182 13.84 -9.71 4.03
N GLY A 183 14.60 -10.00 2.96
CA GLY A 183 15.77 -10.86 3.04
C GLY A 183 16.87 -10.28 3.94
N GLY A 184 17.04 -8.95 3.92
CA GLY A 184 17.97 -8.23 4.79
C GLY A 184 17.59 -8.31 6.26
N LEU A 185 16.31 -8.15 6.60
CA LEU A 185 15.80 -8.26 7.96
C LEU A 185 15.98 -9.67 8.52
N GLN A 186 15.64 -10.72 7.73
CA GLN A 186 15.84 -12.11 8.13
C GLN A 186 17.31 -12.42 8.38
N GLN A 187 18.20 -11.89 7.55
CA GLN A 187 19.63 -12.07 7.71
C GLN A 187 20.16 -11.33 8.95
N ALA A 188 19.68 -10.13 9.23
CA ALA A 188 20.03 -9.37 10.43
C ALA A 188 19.57 -10.10 11.70
N ALA A 189 18.37 -10.70 11.70
CA ALA A 189 17.87 -11.51 12.80
C ALA A 189 18.75 -12.75 13.06
N GLN A 190 19.18 -13.43 11.99
CA GLN A 190 20.10 -14.57 12.10
C GLN A 190 21.48 -14.16 12.64
N ASP A 191 22.05 -13.06 12.13
CA ASP A 191 23.33 -12.54 12.61
C ASP A 191 23.27 -12.21 14.12
N LEU A 192 22.17 -11.62 14.56
CA LEU A 192 21.93 -11.35 15.98
C LEU A 192 21.89 -12.65 16.81
N ALA A 193 21.16 -13.66 16.34
CA ALA A 193 21.08 -14.95 17.00
C ALA A 193 22.47 -15.60 17.13
N GLN A 194 23.25 -15.58 16.06
CA GLN A 194 24.62 -16.13 16.08
C GLN A 194 25.53 -15.39 17.05
N ARG A 195 25.42 -14.05 17.13
CA ARG A 195 26.18 -13.24 18.09
C ARG A 195 25.80 -13.57 19.53
N LEU A 196 24.51 -13.72 19.84
CA LEU A 196 24.03 -14.08 21.16
C LEU A 196 24.51 -15.49 21.57
N ARG A 197 24.50 -16.45 20.63
CA ARG A 197 25.02 -17.80 20.88
C ARG A 197 26.53 -17.78 21.12
N LYS A 198 27.32 -17.05 20.31
CA LYS A 198 28.75 -16.89 20.50
C LYS A 198 29.12 -16.22 21.81
N ARG A 199 28.36 -15.17 22.22
CA ARG A 199 28.55 -14.53 23.52
C ARG A 199 28.31 -15.47 24.71
N LYS A 200 27.37 -16.42 24.59
CA LYS A 200 27.15 -17.46 25.60
C LYS A 200 28.25 -18.51 25.63
N ALA A 201 28.93 -18.75 24.49
CA ALA A 201 29.99 -19.75 24.36
C ALA A 201 31.39 -19.17 24.65
N ALA A 202 31.58 -17.87 24.52
CA ALA A 202 32.89 -17.21 24.68
C ALA A 202 32.85 -16.25 25.89
N ALA A 203 33.33 -16.77 27.01
CA ALA A 203 33.80 -15.91 28.12
C ALA A 203 35.25 -15.43 27.83
N SER A 204 35.56 -14.88 26.64
CA SER A 204 36.86 -14.35 26.29
C SER A 204 36.78 -13.05 25.51
N PRO A 205 37.69 -12.09 25.77
CA PRO A 205 37.57 -10.72 25.31
C PRO A 205 37.99 -10.52 23.86
N ALA A 206 37.39 -9.54 23.23
CA ALA A 206 37.82 -8.82 22.05
C ALA A 206 37.71 -9.49 20.69
N ASP A 207 36.55 -9.38 20.07
CA ASP A 207 36.45 -9.53 18.62
C ASP A 207 36.38 -8.14 17.96
N MET A 208 37.52 -7.65 17.45
CA MET A 208 37.64 -6.38 16.70
C MET A 208 36.75 -6.32 15.46
N SER A 209 36.23 -7.47 14.97
CA SER A 209 35.27 -7.54 13.85
C SER A 209 33.92 -6.98 14.22
N ALA A 210 33.50 -7.07 15.47
CA ALA A 210 32.25 -6.51 15.97
C ALA A 210 32.21 -4.97 15.90
N ALA A 211 33.35 -4.33 16.12
CA ALA A 211 33.48 -2.87 16.06
C ALA A 211 33.34 -2.34 14.62
N LYS A 212 33.87 -3.02 13.61
CA LYS A 212 33.72 -2.62 12.19
C LYS A 212 32.26 -2.72 11.70
N VAL A 213 31.51 -3.74 12.14
CA VAL A 213 30.10 -3.89 11.77
C VAL A 213 29.23 -2.85 12.49
N ALA A 214 29.51 -2.59 13.78
CA ALA A 214 28.82 -1.54 14.54
C ALA A 214 29.02 -0.16 13.90
N ARG A 215 30.24 0.17 13.48
CA ARG A 215 30.56 1.45 12.83
C ARG A 215 29.81 1.63 11.50
N ARG A 216 29.75 0.61 10.65
CA ARG A 216 28.96 0.64 9.39
C ARG A 216 27.47 0.76 9.63
N THR A 217 26.96 0.12 10.68
CA THR A 217 25.53 0.18 11.04
C THR A 217 25.15 1.57 11.55
N VAL A 218 25.99 2.19 12.37
CA VAL A 218 25.79 3.58 12.87
C VAL A 218 25.89 4.56 11.70
N LEU A 219 26.86 4.43 10.82
CA LEU A 219 27.02 5.30 9.64
C LEU A 219 25.82 5.20 8.68
N ALA A 220 25.15 4.06 8.60
CA ALA A 220 23.92 3.91 7.80
C ALA A 220 22.67 4.39 8.56
N ALA A 221 22.64 4.33 9.90
CA ALA A 221 21.52 4.74 10.71
C ALA A 221 21.36 6.27 10.77
N VAL A 222 22.46 7.01 10.84
CA VAL A 222 22.41 8.49 10.92
C VAL A 222 21.74 9.12 9.70
N PRO A 223 22.14 8.80 8.44
CA PRO A 223 21.42 9.31 7.26
C PRO A 223 19.96 8.88 7.22
N ALA A 224 19.64 7.68 7.70
CA ALA A 224 18.27 7.19 7.76
C ALA A 224 17.41 7.98 8.76
N VAL A 225 17.94 8.32 9.93
CA VAL A 225 17.27 9.19 10.91
C VAL A 225 17.05 10.58 10.31
N VAL A 226 18.09 11.17 9.74
CA VAL A 226 17.99 12.48 9.08
C VAL A 226 16.97 12.44 7.95
N ALA A 227 17.01 11.42 7.07
CA ALA A 227 16.04 11.24 6.02
C ALA A 227 14.60 11.05 6.55
N GLY A 228 14.40 10.31 7.64
CA GLY A 228 13.09 10.15 8.28
C GLY A 228 12.55 11.45 8.89
N LEU A 229 13.41 12.24 9.51
CA LEU A 229 13.04 13.51 10.12
C LEU A 229 12.80 14.61 9.07
N THR A 230 13.63 14.67 8.03
CA THR A 230 13.47 15.62 6.91
C THR A 230 12.27 15.24 6.04
N ALA A 231 12.05 13.95 5.79
CA ALA A 231 10.85 13.47 5.10
C ALA A 231 9.57 13.85 5.85
N LYS A 232 9.58 13.77 7.20
CA LYS A 232 8.45 14.24 8.01
C LYS A 232 8.19 15.73 7.86
N LYS A 233 9.24 16.55 7.67
CA LYS A 233 9.12 18.01 7.53
C LYS A 233 8.96 18.47 6.07
N GLY A 234 9.64 17.84 5.14
CA GLY A 234 9.80 18.31 3.75
C GLY A 234 8.97 17.57 2.69
N LEU A 235 8.69 16.28 2.89
CA LEU A 235 7.73 15.51 2.07
C LEU A 235 6.29 15.70 2.55
N GLY A 236 6.09 16.73 3.37
CA GLY A 236 4.76 17.14 3.81
C GLY A 236 3.89 17.48 2.59
N PRO A 237 2.70 17.57 2.79
CA PRO A 237 1.41 17.07 2.38
C PRO A 237 1.06 17.38 0.94
N ASN A 238 1.82 16.87 -0.06
CA ASN A 238 1.33 16.77 -1.43
C ASN A 238 0.07 15.86 -1.52
N GLY A 239 -0.19 15.07 -0.48
CA GLY A 239 -1.40 14.26 -0.37
C GLY A 239 -2.72 15.05 -0.35
N ALA A 240 -2.67 16.36 -0.05
CA ALA A 240 -3.84 17.24 -0.09
C ALA A 240 -4.29 17.64 -1.51
N LYS A 241 -3.56 17.23 -2.55
CA LYS A 241 -3.93 17.53 -3.95
C LYS A 241 -4.90 16.52 -4.57
N ALA A 242 -5.21 15.43 -3.88
CA ALA A 242 -6.11 14.39 -4.37
C ALA A 242 -7.08 13.92 -3.28
N VAL A 243 -8.26 13.53 -3.69
CA VAL A 243 -9.24 12.90 -2.79
C VAL A 243 -8.74 11.53 -2.40
N ARG A 244 -8.65 11.25 -1.10
CA ARG A 244 -8.10 10.01 -0.55
C ARG A 244 -9.21 9.13 0.03
N PRO A 245 -9.01 7.79 0.13
CA PRO A 245 -9.96 6.91 0.79
C PRO A 245 -10.26 7.34 2.24
N PRO A 246 -11.43 6.96 2.79
CA PRO A 246 -11.78 7.27 4.18
C PRO A 246 -10.67 6.87 5.14
N THR A 247 -10.48 7.68 6.19
CA THR A 247 -9.46 7.50 7.25
C THR A 247 -8.00 7.62 6.81
N ALA A 248 -7.73 7.89 5.52
CA ALA A 248 -6.38 8.22 5.09
C ALA A 248 -5.91 9.55 5.72
N ASP A 249 -4.76 9.53 6.35
CA ASP A 249 -4.12 10.76 6.81
C ASP A 249 -3.32 11.36 5.64
N PRO A 250 -3.70 12.54 5.10
CA PRO A 250 -3.02 13.14 3.95
C PRO A 250 -1.52 13.38 4.17
N ALA A 251 -1.12 13.63 5.43
CA ALA A 251 0.28 13.86 5.78
C ALA A 251 1.12 12.59 5.82
N ARG A 252 0.49 11.42 6.01
CA ARG A 252 1.20 10.16 6.31
C ARG A 252 0.95 9.06 5.30
N ILE A 253 -0.10 9.18 4.48
CA ILE A 253 -0.51 8.12 3.53
C ILE A 253 0.63 7.72 2.59
N ASN A 254 1.40 8.69 2.08
CA ASN A 254 2.49 8.44 1.15
C ASN A 254 3.63 7.59 1.76
N ALA A 255 3.86 7.74 3.06
CA ALA A 255 4.87 6.96 3.78
C ALA A 255 4.36 5.58 4.22
N LEU A 256 3.13 5.52 4.74
CA LEU A 256 2.56 4.30 5.30
C LEU A 256 2.02 3.34 4.24
N CYS A 257 1.70 3.84 3.04
CA CYS A 257 1.13 3.03 1.98
C CYS A 257 2.16 2.06 1.40
N ALA A 258 1.89 0.77 1.55
CA ALA A 258 2.70 -0.30 0.96
C ALA A 258 2.44 -0.54 -0.53
N ARG A 259 1.52 0.22 -1.15
CA ARG A 259 1.15 0.10 -2.58
C ARG A 259 0.72 -1.32 -2.99
N CYS A 260 0.13 -2.06 -2.04
CA CYS A 260 -0.26 -3.46 -2.23
C CYS A 260 -1.55 -3.67 -3.03
N GLY A 261 -2.32 -2.61 -3.33
CA GLY A 261 -3.54 -2.67 -4.12
C GLY A 261 -4.78 -3.25 -3.42
N ASN A 262 -4.69 -3.68 -2.16
CA ASN A 262 -5.83 -4.32 -1.48
C ASN A 262 -7.07 -3.42 -1.38
N CYS A 263 -6.90 -2.13 -1.09
CA CYS A 263 -8.00 -1.18 -1.02
C CYS A 263 -8.70 -0.98 -2.38
N MET A 264 -7.94 -1.09 -3.48
CA MET A 264 -8.48 -1.03 -4.83
C MET A 264 -9.35 -2.25 -5.11
N LYS A 265 -8.88 -3.46 -4.76
CA LYS A 265 -9.64 -4.71 -4.91
C LYS A 265 -10.88 -4.74 -4.03
N ALA A 266 -10.80 -4.20 -2.82
CA ALA A 266 -11.88 -4.25 -1.86
C ALA A 266 -12.99 -3.22 -2.12
N CYS A 267 -12.77 -2.23 -2.99
CA CYS A 267 -13.77 -1.23 -3.30
C CYS A 267 -14.84 -1.81 -4.24
N PRO A 268 -16.10 -2.00 -3.78
CA PRO A 268 -17.15 -2.58 -4.63
C PRO A 268 -17.54 -1.64 -5.79
N TYR A 269 -17.34 -0.34 -5.62
CA TYR A 269 -17.69 0.69 -6.60
C TYR A 269 -16.53 1.07 -7.53
N GLY A 270 -15.38 0.41 -7.45
CA GLY A 270 -14.25 0.67 -8.34
C GLY A 270 -13.56 2.05 -8.19
N LEU A 271 -13.90 2.84 -7.20
CA LEU A 271 -13.49 4.26 -7.08
C LEU A 271 -12.01 4.48 -6.75
N ILE A 272 -11.33 3.48 -6.21
CA ILE A 272 -9.95 3.64 -5.74
C ILE A 272 -8.98 3.24 -6.83
N HIS A 273 -8.18 4.21 -7.27
CA HIS A 273 -7.18 4.06 -8.30
C HIS A 273 -5.77 4.38 -7.76
N PRO A 274 -4.70 3.87 -8.40
CA PRO A 274 -3.34 4.30 -8.10
C PRO A 274 -3.12 5.74 -8.57
N ASP A 275 -2.43 6.53 -7.77
CA ASP A 275 -1.97 7.86 -8.17
C ASP A 275 -0.84 7.75 -9.20
N LEU A 276 -0.99 8.40 -10.33
CA LEU A 276 -0.02 8.42 -11.42
C LEU A 276 0.80 9.71 -11.45
N GLY A 277 0.93 10.40 -10.30
CA GLY A 277 1.78 11.58 -10.16
C GLY A 277 1.05 12.86 -9.77
N THR A 278 -0.27 12.83 -9.54
CA THR A 278 -1.04 14.03 -9.13
C THR A 278 -0.58 14.57 -7.78
N THR A 279 -0.09 13.71 -6.90
CA THR A 279 0.41 14.09 -5.57
C THR A 279 1.94 14.14 -5.48
N GLY A 280 2.64 14.01 -6.60
CA GLY A 280 4.11 13.98 -6.67
C GLY A 280 4.69 12.56 -6.66
N ILE A 281 6.02 12.47 -6.77
CA ILE A 281 6.74 11.19 -6.90
C ILE A 281 6.58 10.33 -5.64
N ASP A 282 6.56 10.94 -4.47
CA ASP A 282 6.36 10.25 -3.18
C ASP A 282 4.97 9.64 -3.04
N GLY A 283 3.98 10.24 -3.69
CA GLY A 283 2.60 9.75 -3.75
C GLY A 283 2.33 8.72 -4.86
N LEU A 284 3.28 8.44 -5.73
CA LEU A 284 3.10 7.52 -6.86
C LEU A 284 2.58 6.15 -6.39
N LEU A 285 1.56 5.63 -7.08
CA LEU A 285 0.86 4.38 -6.80
C LEU A 285 0.15 4.31 -5.43
N THR A 286 0.02 5.41 -4.71
CA THR A 286 -0.82 5.47 -3.51
C THR A 286 -2.30 5.61 -3.90
N PRO A 287 -3.25 5.16 -3.05
CA PRO A 287 -4.66 5.16 -3.42
C PRO A 287 -5.24 6.58 -3.49
N VAL A 288 -5.90 6.89 -4.58
CA VAL A 288 -6.72 8.10 -4.78
C VAL A 288 -8.14 7.69 -5.15
N ILE A 289 -9.12 8.50 -4.78
CA ILE A 289 -10.50 8.31 -5.18
C ILE A 289 -10.74 9.12 -6.46
N ARG A 290 -11.31 8.46 -7.45
CA ARG A 290 -11.89 9.07 -8.64
C ARG A 290 -13.38 8.81 -8.61
N LEU A 291 -14.15 9.86 -8.51
CA LEU A 291 -15.61 9.83 -8.35
C LEU A 291 -16.34 9.77 -9.70
N ARG A 292 -15.60 9.69 -10.80
CA ARG A 292 -16.13 9.56 -12.14
C ARG A 292 -15.64 8.26 -12.76
N SER A 293 -16.54 7.34 -13.04
CA SER A 293 -16.27 6.16 -13.87
C SER A 293 -16.48 6.48 -15.35
N GLN A 294 -15.96 5.62 -16.20
CA GLN A 294 -16.26 5.61 -17.63
C GLN A 294 -17.56 4.83 -17.93
N ASP A 295 -18.14 4.19 -16.92
CA ASP A 295 -19.35 3.38 -17.04
C ASP A 295 -20.53 4.14 -16.41
N PRO A 296 -21.51 4.61 -17.22
CA PRO A 296 -22.65 5.39 -16.74
C PRO A 296 -23.62 4.57 -15.87
N ASP A 297 -23.59 3.24 -15.95
CA ASP A 297 -24.54 2.37 -15.24
C ASP A 297 -24.08 1.97 -13.84
N GLN A 298 -22.88 2.38 -13.40
CA GLN A 298 -22.38 2.11 -12.04
C GLN A 298 -22.55 3.30 -11.11
N GLU A 299 -23.07 3.05 -9.91
CA GLU A 299 -23.01 4.01 -8.81
C GLU A 299 -21.55 4.39 -8.50
N GLN A 300 -21.21 5.67 -8.65
CA GLN A 300 -19.84 6.17 -8.69
C GLN A 300 -19.50 7.02 -7.47
N PHE A 301 -20.07 6.69 -6.34
CA PHE A 301 -19.82 7.41 -5.11
C PHE A 301 -19.46 6.47 -3.95
N CYS A 302 -18.80 7.04 -2.94
CA CYS A 302 -18.40 6.30 -1.76
C CYS A 302 -19.59 6.11 -0.81
N SER A 303 -20.32 4.98 -0.94
CA SER A 303 -21.50 4.67 -0.13
C SER A 303 -21.23 4.83 1.37
N GLN A 304 -22.22 5.38 2.09
CA GLN A 304 -22.15 5.56 3.54
C GLN A 304 -22.12 4.25 4.33
N SER A 305 -22.67 3.16 3.81
CA SER A 305 -22.65 1.83 4.45
C SER A 305 -21.38 1.04 4.20
N CYS A 306 -20.48 1.51 3.31
CA CYS A 306 -19.28 0.77 2.92
C CYS A 306 -18.01 1.30 3.59
N SER A 307 -17.28 0.42 4.27
CA SER A 307 -15.96 0.70 4.86
C SER A 307 -14.89 -0.32 4.45
N ALA A 308 -15.13 -1.11 3.40
CA ALA A 308 -14.32 -2.26 2.98
C ALA A 308 -12.83 -1.93 2.78
N CYS A 309 -12.50 -0.80 2.14
CA CYS A 309 -11.12 -0.40 1.90
C CYS A 309 -10.31 -0.18 3.18
N THR A 310 -10.97 0.23 4.28
CA THR A 310 -10.31 0.50 5.56
C THR A 310 -9.98 -0.78 6.33
N GLN A 311 -10.74 -1.87 6.09
CA GLN A 311 -10.56 -3.16 6.76
C GLN A 311 -9.40 -3.98 6.18
N VAL A 312 -9.02 -3.73 4.93
CA VAL A 312 -8.03 -4.53 4.21
C VAL A 312 -6.62 -3.92 4.20
N CYS A 313 -6.41 -2.78 4.83
CA CYS A 313 -5.09 -2.14 4.84
C CYS A 313 -4.11 -2.88 5.77
N PRO A 314 -2.97 -3.43 5.27
CA PRO A 314 -2.05 -4.19 6.09
C PRO A 314 -1.16 -3.32 6.99
N THR A 315 -0.88 -2.07 6.59
CA THR A 315 0.05 -1.17 7.28
C THR A 315 -0.63 -0.16 8.19
N GLY A 316 -1.98 -0.10 8.19
CA GLY A 316 -2.73 0.93 8.90
C GLY A 316 -2.66 2.32 8.26
N ALA A 317 -2.23 2.42 6.99
CA ALA A 317 -2.31 3.66 6.21
C ALA A 317 -3.76 4.15 6.05
N LEU A 318 -4.70 3.20 5.97
CA LEU A 318 -6.13 3.40 6.17
C LEU A 318 -6.51 2.77 7.52
N ARG A 319 -7.06 3.56 8.42
CA ARG A 319 -7.47 3.08 9.75
C ARG A 319 -8.80 2.35 9.65
N PRO A 320 -8.99 1.20 10.32
CA PRO A 320 -10.28 0.53 10.32
C PRO A 320 -11.40 1.49 10.76
N LEU A 321 -12.46 1.54 9.99
CA LEU A 321 -13.66 2.35 10.25
C LEU A 321 -14.86 1.43 10.32
N ALA A 322 -15.63 1.50 11.40
CA ALA A 322 -16.90 0.80 11.50
C ALA A 322 -17.93 1.43 10.55
N ALA A 323 -18.72 0.60 9.87
CA ALA A 323 -19.74 1.07 8.92
C ALA A 323 -20.73 2.03 9.59
N GLN A 324 -21.17 1.72 10.81
CA GLN A 324 -22.11 2.55 11.60
C GLN A 324 -21.56 3.97 11.85
N LEU A 325 -20.26 4.11 12.12
CA LEU A 325 -19.66 5.44 12.28
C LEU A 325 -19.64 6.22 10.98
N LYS A 326 -19.49 5.51 9.85
CA LYS A 326 -19.53 6.13 8.53
C LYS A 326 -20.95 6.56 8.14
N GLU A 327 -21.96 5.72 8.41
CA GLU A 327 -23.36 6.02 8.22
C GLU A 327 -23.78 7.27 9.00
N GLN A 328 -23.31 7.40 10.24
CA GLN A 328 -23.54 8.56 11.10
C GLN A 328 -22.73 9.80 10.70
N GLY A 329 -21.90 9.73 9.67
CA GLY A 329 -20.99 10.81 9.28
C GLY A 329 -19.88 11.11 10.31
N ARG A 330 -19.65 10.21 11.27
CA ARG A 330 -18.66 10.36 12.37
C ARG A 330 -17.27 9.89 11.96
N PHE A 331 -16.77 10.45 10.87
CA PHE A 331 -15.40 10.22 10.38
C PHE A 331 -14.88 11.50 9.72
N ALA A 332 -13.57 11.59 9.54
CA ALA A 332 -12.96 12.72 8.86
C ALA A 332 -13.42 12.75 7.38
N PRO A 333 -13.87 13.89 6.86
CA PRO A 333 -14.28 14.00 5.47
C PRO A 333 -13.13 13.65 4.53
N ILE A 334 -13.44 13.06 3.39
CA ILE A 334 -12.47 12.70 2.34
C ILE A 334 -12.24 13.85 1.36
N GLY A 335 -13.16 14.79 1.32
CA GLY A 335 -13.16 15.98 0.49
C GLY A 335 -14.38 16.84 0.83
N VAL A 336 -14.54 17.95 0.13
CA VAL A 336 -15.71 18.82 0.19
C VAL A 336 -16.23 19.07 -1.22
N ALA A 337 -17.54 18.94 -1.42
CA ALA A 337 -18.19 19.27 -2.67
C ALA A 337 -18.19 20.79 -2.86
N VAL A 338 -17.89 21.22 -4.07
CA VAL A 338 -17.87 22.64 -4.47
C VAL A 338 -18.72 22.81 -5.72
N VAL A 339 -19.70 23.69 -5.63
CA VAL A 339 -20.57 24.04 -6.76
C VAL A 339 -19.92 25.12 -7.60
N ARG A 340 -19.80 24.88 -8.89
CA ARG A 340 -19.46 25.89 -9.89
C ARG A 340 -20.73 26.55 -10.38
N LYS A 341 -20.96 27.76 -9.91
CA LYS A 341 -22.19 28.49 -10.18
C LYS A 341 -22.41 28.79 -11.67
N ASP A 342 -21.32 28.97 -12.40
CA ASP A 342 -21.28 29.20 -13.85
C ASP A 342 -21.79 28.03 -14.69
N LEU A 343 -21.78 26.83 -14.14
CA LEU A 343 -22.20 25.60 -14.83
C LEU A 343 -23.44 24.95 -14.23
N CYS A 344 -23.84 25.39 -13.05
CA CYS A 344 -24.99 24.79 -12.36
C CYS A 344 -26.31 25.28 -12.99
N VAL A 345 -27.15 24.35 -13.39
CA VAL A 345 -28.47 24.63 -14.01
C VAL A 345 -29.31 25.60 -13.16
N ALA A 346 -29.30 25.42 -11.83
CA ALA A 346 -30.03 26.32 -10.94
C ALA A 346 -29.41 27.73 -10.87
N TRP A 347 -28.06 27.83 -10.80
CA TRP A 347 -27.38 29.12 -10.68
C TRP A 347 -27.20 29.85 -12.01
N ALA A 348 -26.92 29.13 -13.12
CA ALA A 348 -26.63 29.76 -14.40
C ALA A 348 -27.86 29.96 -15.29
N GLU A 349 -28.80 28.99 -15.26
CA GLU A 349 -29.95 28.98 -16.16
C GLU A 349 -31.25 29.38 -15.47
N ASN A 350 -31.21 29.62 -14.14
CA ASN A 350 -32.42 29.90 -13.33
C ASN A 350 -33.54 28.85 -13.50
N LYS A 351 -33.13 27.56 -13.57
CA LYS A 351 -34.08 26.44 -13.65
C LYS A 351 -34.02 25.61 -12.37
N ASP A 352 -35.17 25.16 -11.89
CA ASP A 352 -35.22 24.32 -10.71
C ASP A 352 -34.44 23.00 -10.90
N CYS A 353 -33.51 22.74 -9.98
CA CYS A 353 -32.73 21.51 -9.93
C CYS A 353 -32.35 21.17 -8.47
N ALA A 354 -32.82 20.04 -7.98
CA ALA A 354 -32.59 19.57 -6.60
C ALA A 354 -31.71 18.33 -6.50
N THR A 355 -31.20 17.78 -7.61
CA THR A 355 -30.53 16.49 -7.69
C THR A 355 -29.42 16.34 -6.65
N CYS A 356 -28.56 17.33 -6.45
CA CYS A 356 -27.45 17.23 -5.50
C CYS A 356 -27.89 17.24 -4.03
N ASP A 357 -29.08 17.80 -3.70
CA ASP A 357 -29.69 17.73 -2.36
C ASP A 357 -30.34 16.36 -2.15
N GLU A 358 -31.12 15.88 -3.11
CA GLU A 358 -31.83 14.59 -3.06
C GLU A 358 -30.87 13.40 -2.88
N TYR A 359 -29.75 13.40 -3.60
CA TYR A 359 -28.75 12.33 -3.51
C TYR A 359 -27.76 12.49 -2.36
N CYS A 360 -27.84 13.54 -1.55
CA CYS A 360 -26.89 13.77 -0.46
C CYS A 360 -27.18 12.93 0.78
N PRO A 361 -26.46 11.81 1.06
CA PRO A 361 -26.78 10.94 2.19
C PRO A 361 -26.48 11.59 3.55
N TYR A 362 -25.71 12.68 3.58
CA TYR A 362 -25.33 13.39 4.80
C TYR A 362 -26.10 14.71 4.98
N GLN A 363 -27.06 15.00 4.12
CA GLN A 363 -27.84 16.25 4.14
C GLN A 363 -26.95 17.51 4.26
N ALA A 364 -25.85 17.48 3.49
CA ALA A 364 -24.85 18.54 3.46
C ALA A 364 -25.13 19.57 2.36
N VAL A 365 -25.98 19.28 1.42
CA VAL A 365 -26.44 20.22 0.40
C VAL A 365 -27.80 20.76 0.85
N LYS A 366 -28.01 22.06 0.77
CA LYS A 366 -29.26 22.71 1.05
C LYS A 366 -29.64 23.57 -0.14
N LEU A 367 -30.93 23.67 -0.40
CA LEU A 367 -31.46 24.56 -1.40
C LEU A 367 -31.80 25.91 -0.75
N GLU A 368 -31.14 26.97 -1.18
CA GLU A 368 -31.39 28.33 -0.73
C GLU A 368 -32.04 29.14 -1.85
N LYS A 369 -33.04 29.92 -1.53
CA LYS A 369 -33.75 30.72 -2.50
C LYS A 369 -32.84 31.82 -3.06
N HIS A 370 -32.68 31.86 -4.37
CA HIS A 370 -31.95 32.90 -5.10
C HIS A 370 -32.78 33.39 -6.26
N GLY A 371 -33.39 34.57 -6.10
CA GLY A 371 -34.43 35.05 -7.02
C GLY A 371 -35.69 34.17 -6.94
N ASP A 372 -36.09 33.63 -8.09
CA ASP A 372 -37.30 32.79 -8.19
C ASP A 372 -37.02 31.29 -8.10
N VAL A 373 -35.72 30.85 -8.10
CA VAL A 373 -35.31 29.46 -8.05
C VAL A 373 -34.54 29.10 -6.76
N ASN A 374 -34.54 27.81 -6.44
CA ASN A 374 -33.78 27.26 -5.32
C ASN A 374 -32.44 26.80 -5.80
N CYS A 375 -31.36 27.38 -5.27
CA CYS A 375 -30.00 27.12 -5.66
C CYS A 375 -29.28 26.28 -4.62
N PRO A 376 -28.46 25.26 -5.01
CA PRO A 376 -27.73 24.40 -4.07
C PRO A 376 -26.57 25.14 -3.40
N VAL A 377 -26.53 25.03 -2.07
CA VAL A 377 -25.43 25.50 -1.21
C VAL A 377 -24.89 24.32 -0.37
N VAL A 378 -23.59 24.12 -0.36
CA VAL A 378 -22.96 23.02 0.37
C VAL A 378 -22.52 23.48 1.75
N ASP A 379 -22.97 22.77 2.79
CA ASP A 379 -22.50 22.93 4.15
C ASP A 379 -21.19 22.11 4.32
N PRO A 380 -20.01 22.76 4.45
CA PRO A 380 -18.73 22.06 4.50
C PRO A 380 -18.55 21.24 5.76
N ASP A 381 -19.25 21.57 6.87
CA ASP A 381 -19.12 20.85 8.15
C ASP A 381 -19.86 19.51 8.11
N LYS A 382 -20.93 19.44 7.35
CA LYS A 382 -21.70 18.22 7.13
C LYS A 382 -21.16 17.39 5.96
N CYS A 383 -20.58 18.03 4.96
CA CYS A 383 -20.09 17.35 3.77
C CYS A 383 -18.97 16.36 4.11
N ARG A 384 -19.12 15.12 3.66
CA ARG A 384 -18.11 14.04 3.83
C ARG A 384 -17.34 13.74 2.54
N GLY A 385 -17.68 14.41 1.44
CA GLY A 385 -17.01 14.27 0.15
C GLY A 385 -17.24 12.91 -0.51
N CYS A 386 -18.40 12.29 -0.28
CA CYS A 386 -18.71 10.95 -0.80
C CYS A 386 -18.84 10.91 -2.33
N GLY A 387 -19.19 12.03 -2.98
CA GLY A 387 -19.31 12.16 -4.42
C GLY A 387 -20.69 11.83 -5.00
N ALA A 388 -21.70 11.52 -4.18
CA ALA A 388 -23.05 11.23 -4.67
C ALA A 388 -23.63 12.38 -5.49
N CYS A 389 -23.41 13.63 -5.04
CA CYS A 389 -23.84 14.82 -5.78
C CYS A 389 -23.07 15.02 -7.10
N GLU A 390 -21.77 14.66 -7.15
CA GLU A 390 -20.96 14.76 -8.37
C GLU A 390 -21.36 13.69 -9.40
N SER A 391 -21.58 12.46 -8.94
CA SER A 391 -21.96 11.32 -9.77
C SER A 391 -23.34 11.51 -10.43
N ASN A 392 -24.28 12.15 -9.75
CA ASN A 392 -25.65 12.31 -10.21
C ASN A 392 -25.94 13.70 -10.81
N CYS A 393 -24.94 14.56 -10.96
CA CYS A 393 -25.14 15.91 -11.51
C CYS A 393 -25.50 15.87 -12.99
N PRO A 394 -26.69 16.43 -13.41
CA PRO A 394 -27.11 16.38 -14.79
C PRO A 394 -26.42 17.40 -15.71
N ALA A 395 -25.66 18.35 -15.14
CA ALA A 395 -25.01 19.39 -15.91
C ALA A 395 -23.80 18.84 -16.71
N GLU A 396 -23.66 19.26 -17.96
CA GLU A 396 -22.50 18.99 -18.82
C GLU A 396 -21.86 20.31 -19.27
N PRO A 397 -20.62 20.61 -18.80
CA PRO A 397 -19.80 19.83 -17.87
C PRO A 397 -20.33 19.88 -16.43
N ILE A 398 -20.01 18.85 -15.63
CA ILE A 398 -20.48 18.70 -14.24
C ILE A 398 -20.25 19.96 -13.40
N ALA A 399 -21.31 20.43 -12.77
CA ALA A 399 -21.30 21.67 -12.01
C ALA A 399 -20.87 21.51 -10.55
N ILE A 400 -20.99 20.33 -9.95
CA ILE A 400 -20.58 20.08 -8.57
C ILE A 400 -19.47 19.01 -8.53
N THR A 401 -18.35 19.33 -7.89
CA THR A 401 -17.18 18.44 -7.84
C THR A 401 -16.62 18.36 -6.44
N VAL A 402 -16.18 17.17 -6.03
CA VAL A 402 -15.51 16.97 -4.74
C VAL A 402 -14.04 17.36 -4.86
N LYS A 403 -13.64 18.32 -4.05
CA LYS A 403 -12.24 18.75 -3.95
C LYS A 403 -11.60 18.20 -2.68
N PRO A 404 -10.28 17.90 -2.71
CA PRO A 404 -9.55 17.52 -1.52
C PRO A 404 -9.64 18.61 -0.45
N LEU A 405 -9.61 18.20 0.82
CA LEU A 405 -9.64 19.14 1.93
C LEU A 405 -8.46 20.11 1.87
N PRO A 406 -8.67 21.40 2.14
CA PRO A 406 -7.58 22.33 2.37
C PRO A 406 -6.75 21.86 3.58
N ARG A 407 -5.48 22.18 3.59
CA ARG A 407 -4.58 21.89 4.71
C ARG A 407 -5.07 22.64 5.96
N ARG A 408 -5.32 21.95 7.03
CA ARG A 408 -5.37 22.54 8.38
C ARG A 408 -3.99 22.60 8.98
#